data_b849c64ae4608c02a5245670d84ca2e4
#
_entry.id   b849c64ae4608c02a5245670d84ca2e4
#
_cell.length_a   1.000
_cell.length_b   1.000
_cell.length_c   1.000
_cell.angle_alpha   90.00
_cell.angle_beta   90.00
_cell.angle_gamma   90.00
#
_symmetry.space_group_name_H-M   'P 1'
#
loop_
_entity.id
_entity.type
_entity.pdbx_description
1 polymer ?
#
loop_
_entity_poly.entity_id
_entity_poly.type
_entity_poly.pdbx_seq_one_letter_code
_entity_poly.pdbx_strand_id
1 'polypeptide(L)'
;MEKEKAIEMAKLAIHALEDKKAEDIRIIDISQVSVIADYFIIASGSNRNQIQTLCDNLQVTLGRAGYPEKHTEGYQTANWVLQDFGDVIVHIFDRENRQLYDLERIWRDGRQMEIGDLEA
;
A
#
# COMPACT_ATOMS: atom_id res chain seq x y z
N MET A 1 15.62 14.10 -1.53
CA MET A 1 16.10 13.10 -0.56
C MET A 1 15.16 11.91 -0.59
N GLU A 2 15.70 10.73 -0.31
CA GLU A 2 14.93 9.48 -0.44
C GLU A 2 13.71 9.43 0.47
N LYS A 3 13.82 9.98 1.70
CA LYS A 3 12.68 9.99 2.63
C LYS A 3 11.53 10.84 2.09
N GLU A 4 11.83 11.97 1.49
CA GLU A 4 10.82 12.82 0.88
C GLU A 4 10.14 12.13 -0.30
N LYS A 5 10.91 11.38 -1.09
CA LYS A 5 10.40 10.57 -2.19
C LYS A 5 9.43 9.51 -1.68
N ALA A 6 9.80 8.79 -0.62
CA ALA A 6 8.95 7.76 -0.03
C ALA A 6 7.65 8.34 0.50
N ILE A 7 7.70 9.52 1.13
CA ILE A 7 6.50 10.21 1.62
C ILE A 7 5.59 10.60 0.46
N GLU A 8 6.16 11.15 -0.63
CA GLU A 8 5.37 11.48 -1.81
C GLU A 8 4.70 10.25 -2.41
N MET A 9 5.44 9.16 -2.55
CA MET A 9 4.90 7.90 -3.06
C MET A 9 3.76 7.39 -2.17
N ALA A 10 3.93 7.44 -0.85
CA ALA A 10 2.91 7.02 0.10
C ALA A 10 1.64 7.87 -0.03
N LYS A 11 1.79 9.19 -0.15
CA LYS A 11 0.65 10.08 -0.36
C LYS A 11 -0.10 9.75 -1.63
N LEU A 12 0.63 9.57 -2.73
CA LEU A 12 0.03 9.21 -4.02
C LEU A 12 -0.70 7.87 -3.94
N ALA A 13 -0.11 6.90 -3.26
CA ALA A 13 -0.74 5.59 -3.09
C ALA A 13 -2.05 5.69 -2.32
N ILE A 14 -2.06 6.47 -1.23
CA ILE A 14 -3.26 6.67 -0.43
C ILE A 14 -4.35 7.38 -1.23
N HIS A 15 -4.00 8.42 -1.98
CA HIS A 15 -4.95 9.12 -2.85
C HIS A 15 -5.55 8.17 -3.89
N ALA A 16 -4.71 7.32 -4.49
CA ALA A 16 -5.18 6.34 -5.47
C ALA A 16 -6.15 5.33 -4.85
N LEU A 17 -5.87 4.89 -3.63
CA LEU A 17 -6.72 3.97 -2.89
C LEU A 17 -8.04 4.61 -2.50
N GLU A 18 -8.00 5.83 -1.98
CA GLU A 18 -9.19 6.58 -1.58
C GLU A 18 -10.09 6.89 -2.78
N ASP A 19 -9.48 7.21 -3.91
CA ASP A 19 -10.20 7.53 -5.15
C ASP A 19 -11.11 6.39 -5.60
N LYS A 20 -10.69 5.15 -5.37
CA LYS A 20 -11.46 3.95 -5.72
C LYS A 20 -12.08 3.29 -4.50
N LYS A 21 -12.18 4.03 -3.40
CA LYS A 21 -12.96 3.65 -2.21
C LYS A 21 -12.41 2.41 -1.49
N ALA A 22 -11.09 2.29 -1.41
CA ALA A 22 -10.49 1.25 -0.62
C ALA A 22 -10.93 1.35 0.85
N GLU A 23 -11.00 0.23 1.53
CA GLU A 23 -11.42 0.14 2.92
C GLU A 23 -10.23 0.00 3.83
N ASP A 24 -10.35 0.53 5.03
CA ASP A 24 -9.43 0.32 6.14
C ASP A 24 -7.96 0.49 5.75
N ILE A 25 -7.65 1.67 5.22
CA ILE A 25 -6.29 2.00 4.78
C ILE A 25 -5.40 2.24 6.00
N ARG A 26 -4.27 1.53 6.07
CA ARG A 26 -3.30 1.66 7.15
C ARG A 26 -1.91 1.90 6.58
N ILE A 27 -1.10 2.67 7.29
CA ILE A 27 0.29 2.93 6.93
C ILE A 27 1.18 2.50 8.08
N ILE A 28 2.25 1.79 7.75
CA ILE A 28 3.26 1.39 8.72
C ILE A 28 4.60 1.88 8.22
N ASP A 29 5.30 2.67 9.04
CA ASP A 29 6.68 3.07 8.77
C ASP A 29 7.58 1.92 9.21
N ILE A 30 8.21 1.25 8.25
CA ILE A 30 9.11 0.12 8.52
C ILE A 30 10.57 0.48 8.25
N SER A 31 10.87 1.76 8.03
CA SER A 31 12.20 2.21 7.66
C SER A 31 13.26 1.88 8.71
N GLN A 32 12.88 1.80 9.98
CA GLN A 32 13.80 1.50 11.08
C GLN A 32 13.98 0.01 11.34
N VAL A 33 13.11 -0.83 10.79
CA VAL A 33 13.11 -2.28 11.06
C VAL A 33 13.33 -3.12 9.81
N SER A 34 13.35 -2.52 8.63
CA SER A 34 13.49 -3.24 7.38
C SER A 34 14.31 -2.44 6.38
N VAL A 35 15.05 -3.16 5.54
CA VAL A 35 15.79 -2.56 4.41
C VAL A 35 15.03 -2.69 3.09
N ILE A 36 13.88 -3.38 3.07
CA ILE A 36 13.16 -3.63 1.82
C ILE A 36 12.32 -2.44 1.36
N ALA A 37 11.81 -1.65 2.29
CA ALA A 37 10.99 -0.48 1.97
C ALA A 37 10.94 0.46 3.17
N ASP A 38 10.44 1.67 2.95
CA ASP A 38 10.22 2.64 4.02
C ASP A 38 8.81 2.52 4.59
N TYR A 39 7.82 2.23 3.74
CA TYR A 39 6.42 2.15 4.16
C TYR A 39 5.73 0.91 3.61
N PHE A 40 4.92 0.30 4.44
CA PHE A 40 3.85 -0.60 4.02
C PHE A 40 2.55 0.16 4.05
N ILE A 41 1.75 0.01 3.01
CA ILE A 41 0.38 0.51 3.00
C ILE A 41 -0.52 -0.70 2.84
N ILE A 42 -1.53 -0.82 3.70
CA ILE A 42 -2.42 -1.96 3.73
C ILE A 42 -3.84 -1.45 3.53
N ALA A 43 -4.58 -2.08 2.66
CA ALA A 43 -5.96 -1.71 2.37
C ALA A 43 -6.79 -2.95 2.05
N SER A 44 -8.09 -2.78 2.02
CA SER A 44 -9.02 -3.85 1.69
C SER A 44 -9.98 -3.42 0.60
N GLY A 45 -10.43 -4.38 -0.19
CA GLY A 45 -11.50 -4.20 -1.15
C GLY A 45 -12.63 -5.17 -0.89
N SER A 46 -13.82 -4.84 -1.38
CA SER A 46 -15.04 -5.61 -1.11
C SER A 46 -15.20 -6.80 -2.06
N ASN A 47 -14.58 -6.77 -3.21
CA ASN A 47 -14.66 -7.84 -4.21
C ASN A 47 -13.47 -7.79 -5.14
N ARG A 48 -13.35 -8.83 -5.96
CA ARG A 48 -12.23 -8.96 -6.89
C ARG A 48 -12.12 -7.77 -7.84
N ASN A 49 -13.24 -7.32 -8.41
CA ASN A 49 -13.23 -6.20 -9.36
C ASN A 49 -12.72 -4.93 -8.71
N GLN A 50 -13.17 -4.64 -7.50
CA GLN A 50 -12.69 -3.46 -6.78
C GLN A 50 -11.19 -3.58 -6.48
N ILE A 51 -10.74 -4.74 -6.02
CA ILE A 51 -9.32 -4.95 -5.71
C ILE A 51 -8.46 -4.74 -6.93
N GLN A 52 -8.87 -5.28 -8.08
CA GLN A 52 -8.13 -5.08 -9.33
C GLN A 52 -8.15 -3.63 -9.78
N THR A 53 -9.27 -2.95 -9.59
CA THR A 53 -9.39 -1.51 -9.88
C THR A 53 -8.43 -0.70 -8.99
N LEU A 54 -8.33 -1.04 -7.72
CA LEU A 54 -7.39 -0.39 -6.81
C LEU A 54 -5.94 -0.58 -7.29
N CYS A 55 -5.59 -1.79 -7.68
CA CYS A 55 -4.26 -2.10 -8.20
C CYS A 55 -3.96 -1.32 -9.46
N ASP A 56 -4.91 -1.27 -10.39
CA ASP A 56 -4.75 -0.55 -11.65
C ASP A 56 -4.57 0.94 -11.42
N ASN A 57 -5.35 1.51 -10.49
CA ASN A 57 -5.25 2.94 -10.18
C ASN A 57 -3.94 3.30 -9.50
N LEU A 58 -3.44 2.43 -8.64
CA LEU A 58 -2.12 2.60 -8.04
C LEU A 58 -1.03 2.62 -9.11
N GLN A 59 -1.08 1.67 -10.02
CA GLN A 59 -0.09 1.56 -11.10
C GLN A 59 -0.08 2.81 -11.97
N VAL A 60 -1.27 3.29 -12.35
CA VAL A 60 -1.40 4.49 -13.18
C VAL A 60 -0.93 5.72 -12.43
N THR A 61 -1.39 5.90 -11.19
CA THR A 61 -1.11 7.10 -10.40
C THR A 61 0.38 7.24 -10.09
N LEU A 62 0.99 6.18 -9.58
CA LEU A 62 2.41 6.23 -9.25
C LEU A 62 3.28 6.20 -10.51
N GLY A 63 2.87 5.46 -11.52
CA GLY A 63 3.61 5.42 -12.78
C GLY A 63 3.70 6.78 -13.45
N ARG A 64 2.60 7.54 -13.47
CA ARG A 64 2.57 8.90 -14.04
C ARG A 64 3.45 9.87 -13.26
N ALA A 65 3.63 9.62 -11.99
CA ALA A 65 4.48 10.46 -11.14
C ALA A 65 5.97 10.09 -11.22
N GLY A 66 6.30 9.06 -12.00
CA GLY A 66 7.69 8.63 -12.16
C GLY A 66 8.09 7.49 -11.23
N TYR A 67 7.13 6.83 -10.57
CA TYR A 67 7.37 5.71 -9.66
C TYR A 67 6.72 4.44 -10.19
N PRO A 68 7.28 3.82 -11.24
CA PRO A 68 6.65 2.64 -11.82
C PRO A 68 6.69 1.45 -10.87
N GLU A 69 5.71 0.59 -11.03
CA GLU A 69 5.63 -0.67 -10.32
C GLU A 69 6.82 -1.55 -10.69
N LYS A 70 7.47 -2.12 -9.68
CA LYS A 70 8.60 -3.02 -9.87
C LYS A 70 8.17 -4.48 -9.91
N HIS A 71 7.13 -4.83 -9.16
CA HIS A 71 6.67 -6.20 -9.05
C HIS A 71 5.25 -6.23 -8.51
N THR A 72 4.45 -7.19 -9.00
CA THR A 72 3.09 -7.42 -8.51
C THR A 72 2.85 -8.92 -8.38
N GLU A 73 2.25 -9.32 -7.27
CA GLU A 73 1.85 -10.71 -7.06
C GLU A 73 0.38 -10.76 -6.63
N GLY A 74 -0.31 -11.82 -7.03
CA GLY A 74 -1.67 -12.11 -6.58
C GLY A 74 -2.79 -11.38 -7.27
N TYR A 75 -2.50 -10.61 -8.34
CA TYR A 75 -3.50 -9.80 -9.04
C TYR A 75 -4.70 -10.62 -9.53
N GLN A 76 -4.47 -11.80 -10.08
CA GLN A 76 -5.54 -12.59 -10.69
C GLN A 76 -6.51 -13.17 -9.68
N THR A 77 -5.99 -13.70 -8.58
CA THR A 77 -6.84 -14.26 -7.52
C THR A 77 -7.46 -13.16 -6.67
N ALA A 78 -6.77 -12.05 -6.51
CA ALA A 78 -7.22 -10.87 -5.78
C ALA A 78 -7.65 -11.15 -4.33
N ASN A 79 -7.03 -12.13 -3.67
CA ASN A 79 -7.22 -12.38 -2.25
C ASN A 79 -6.23 -11.57 -1.41
N TRP A 80 -5.00 -11.52 -1.88
CA TRP A 80 -3.93 -10.73 -1.31
C TRP A 80 -3.03 -10.31 -2.47
N VAL A 81 -3.10 -9.04 -2.83
CA VAL A 81 -2.25 -8.49 -3.89
C VAL A 81 -1.14 -7.70 -3.25
N LEU A 82 0.10 -7.99 -3.65
CA LEU A 82 1.26 -7.23 -3.25
C LEU A 82 1.74 -6.44 -4.45
N GLN A 83 1.86 -5.11 -4.30
CA GLN A 83 2.43 -4.25 -5.34
C GLN A 83 3.66 -3.55 -4.77
N ASP A 84 4.81 -3.83 -5.35
CA ASP A 84 6.10 -3.29 -4.93
C ASP A 84 6.47 -2.11 -5.83
N PHE A 85 6.53 -0.92 -5.23
CA PHE A 85 6.95 0.30 -5.91
C PHE A 85 8.35 0.76 -5.45
N GLY A 86 9.06 -0.08 -4.70
CA GLY A 86 10.39 0.22 -4.20
C GLY A 86 10.36 0.69 -2.75
N ASP A 87 10.30 2.00 -2.54
CA ASP A 87 10.27 2.56 -1.18
C ASP A 87 8.94 2.35 -0.47
N VAL A 88 7.90 2.04 -1.23
CA VAL A 88 6.55 1.77 -0.72
C VAL A 88 6.07 0.45 -1.29
N ILE A 89 5.56 -0.42 -0.43
CA ILE A 89 4.94 -1.68 -0.81
C ILE A 89 3.48 -1.62 -0.36
N VAL A 90 2.56 -1.85 -1.29
CA VAL A 90 1.12 -1.82 -1.02
C VAL A 90 0.58 -3.24 -0.97
N HIS A 91 -0.17 -3.55 0.08
CA HIS A 91 -0.86 -4.82 0.25
C HIS A 91 -2.37 -4.57 0.20
N ILE A 92 -3.06 -5.24 -0.69
CA ILE A 92 -4.51 -5.13 -0.82
C ILE A 92 -5.12 -6.50 -0.61
N PHE A 93 -6.03 -6.60 0.34
CA PHE A 93 -6.69 -7.85 0.72
C PHE A 93 -8.18 -7.77 0.42
N ASP A 94 -8.81 -8.93 0.22
CA ASP A 94 -10.26 -8.99 0.42
C ASP A 94 -10.53 -8.95 1.93
N ARG A 95 -11.78 -8.75 2.32
CA ARG A 95 -12.15 -8.56 3.73
C ARG A 95 -11.80 -9.76 4.60
N GLU A 96 -11.99 -10.95 4.08
CA GLU A 96 -11.71 -12.19 4.81
C GLU A 96 -10.21 -12.36 5.05
N ASN A 97 -9.40 -12.18 4.02
CA ASN A 97 -7.95 -12.33 4.13
C ASN A 97 -7.31 -11.20 4.92
N ARG A 98 -7.93 -10.01 4.97
CA ARG A 98 -7.44 -8.92 5.80
C ARG A 98 -7.40 -9.34 7.28
N GLN A 99 -8.41 -10.06 7.73
CA GLN A 99 -8.44 -10.54 9.11
C GLN A 99 -7.50 -11.73 9.33
N LEU A 100 -7.37 -12.58 8.33
CA LEU A 100 -6.53 -13.77 8.43
C LEU A 100 -5.04 -13.41 8.45
N TYR A 101 -4.62 -12.47 7.61
CA TYR A 101 -3.24 -12.01 7.52
C TYR A 101 -3.12 -10.65 8.18
N ASP A 102 -2.82 -10.64 9.47
CA ASP A 102 -2.70 -9.42 10.25
C ASP A 102 -1.28 -8.85 10.09
N LEU A 103 -1.04 -8.11 9.01
CA LEU A 103 0.27 -7.55 8.72
C LEU A 103 0.69 -6.49 9.74
N GLU A 104 -0.26 -5.76 10.31
CA GLU A 104 0.04 -4.79 11.36
C GLU A 104 0.68 -5.49 12.55
N ARG A 105 0.24 -6.70 12.87
CA ARG A 105 0.78 -7.51 13.95
C ARG A 105 2.15 -8.08 13.59
N ILE A 106 2.32 -8.52 12.34
CA ILE A 106 3.60 -9.05 11.87
C ILE A 106 4.67 -7.96 11.94
N TRP A 107 4.31 -6.74 11.56
CA TRP A 107 5.22 -5.61 11.55
C TRP A 107 5.02 -4.69 12.77
N ARG A 108 4.67 -5.26 13.92
CA ARG A 108 4.40 -4.48 15.14
C ARG A 108 5.57 -3.61 15.60
N ASP A 109 6.79 -3.95 15.21
CA ASP A 109 7.96 -3.13 15.51
C ASP A 109 8.06 -1.91 14.60
N GLY A 110 7.28 -1.88 13.53
CA GLY A 110 7.13 -0.70 12.70
C GLY A 110 6.23 0.31 13.38
N ARG A 111 6.30 1.55 12.93
CA ARG A 111 5.51 2.63 13.50
C ARG A 111 4.18 2.78 12.75
N GLN A 112 3.09 2.53 13.46
CA GLN A 112 1.75 2.80 12.93
C GLN A 112 1.59 4.31 12.76
N MET A 113 1.11 4.73 11.59
CA MET A 113 0.94 6.15 11.28
C MET A 113 -0.52 6.46 10.96
N GLU A 114 -0.91 7.68 11.28
CA GLU A 114 -2.14 8.23 10.72
C GLU A 114 -1.84 8.83 9.35
N ILE A 115 -2.83 8.85 8.46
CA ILE A 115 -2.66 9.42 7.13
C ILE A 115 -2.20 10.87 7.22
N GLY A 116 -2.72 11.63 8.18
CA GLY A 116 -2.34 13.01 8.40
C GLY A 116 -0.87 13.21 8.76
N ASP A 117 -0.20 12.18 9.31
CA ASP A 117 1.22 12.28 9.66
C ASP A 117 2.11 12.46 8.43
N LEU A 118 1.66 12.01 7.26
CA LEU A 118 2.40 12.20 6.01
C LEU A 118 2.38 13.65 5.55
N GLU A 119 1.38 14.41 5.99
CA GLU A 119 1.21 15.81 5.62
C GLU A 119 2.02 16.77 6.51
N ALA A 120 2.51 16.26 7.62
CA ALA A 120 3.25 17.07 8.60
C ALA A 120 4.64 17.44 8.14
#